data_f0ed462f919e4699585b4ea24410e892
#
_entry.id   f0ed462f919e4699585b4ea24410e892
#
_cell.length_a   1.000
_cell.length_b   1.000
_cell.length_c   1.000
_cell.angle_alpha   90.00
_cell.angle_beta   90.00
_cell.angle_gamma   90.00
#
_symmetry.space_group_name_H-M   'P 1'
#
loop_
_entity.id
_entity.type
_entity.pdbx_description
1 polymer ?
#
loop_
_entity_poly.entity_id
_entity_poly.type
_entity_poly.pdbx_seq_one_letter_code
_entity_poly.pdbx_strand_id
1 'polypeptide(L)'
;MSSNEENGKSEKRLMSIGEVSKAIGITRRIILNYEAKGLLLPDKKEGTAGNRYYTPDSISLIRSIRVLQNLGLSLDEISSYYNGSTDLEPLIERLEALRDDLTQSIEKLKQRTASPAASVIQFLTLPAQTVYS
;
A
#
# COMPACT_ATOMS: atom_id res chain seq x y z
N MET A 1 -10.61 -36.57 -9.55
CA MET A 1 -10.30 -35.89 -10.78
C MET A 1 -10.94 -34.53 -10.89
N SER A 2 -12.26 -34.50 -10.85
CA SER A 2 -12.96 -33.23 -10.98
C SER A 2 -12.63 -32.29 -9.84
N SER A 3 -12.33 -32.80 -8.65
CA SER A 3 -12.02 -31.94 -7.50
C SER A 3 -10.77 -31.12 -7.73
N ASN A 4 -9.75 -31.67 -8.40
CA ASN A 4 -8.54 -30.91 -8.69
C ASN A 4 -8.81 -29.78 -9.66
N GLU A 5 -9.63 -30.05 -10.66
CA GLU A 5 -9.98 -29.04 -11.63
C GLU A 5 -10.81 -27.93 -10.99
N GLU A 6 -11.70 -28.32 -10.12
CA GLU A 6 -12.54 -27.35 -9.43
C GLU A 6 -11.71 -26.44 -8.54
N ASN A 7 -10.75 -27.01 -7.84
CA ASN A 7 -9.88 -26.21 -6.99
C ASN A 7 -9.07 -25.22 -7.81
N GLY A 8 -8.54 -25.67 -8.94
CA GLY A 8 -7.80 -24.77 -9.80
C GLY A 8 -8.65 -23.65 -10.32
N LYS A 9 -9.89 -23.94 -10.66
CA LYS A 9 -10.81 -22.93 -11.16
C LYS A 9 -11.17 -21.92 -10.07
N SER A 10 -11.38 -22.39 -8.85
CA SER A 10 -11.66 -21.52 -7.72
C SER A 10 -10.53 -20.54 -7.47
N GLU A 11 -9.31 -21.06 -7.52
CA GLU A 11 -8.15 -20.22 -7.26
C GLU A 11 -7.93 -19.20 -8.34
N LYS A 12 -8.42 -19.46 -9.55
CA LYS A 12 -8.25 -18.57 -10.68
C LYS A 12 -9.48 -17.73 -10.95
N ARG A 13 -10.33 -17.62 -9.95
CA ARG A 13 -11.51 -16.78 -10.09
C ARG A 13 -11.11 -15.34 -10.38
N LEU A 14 -11.69 -14.79 -11.44
CA LEU A 14 -11.37 -13.44 -11.87
C LEU A 14 -12.42 -12.46 -11.40
N MET A 15 -11.95 -11.29 -11.01
CA MET A 15 -12.81 -10.19 -10.62
C MET A 15 -12.56 -9.01 -11.57
N SER A 16 -13.62 -8.36 -11.97
CA SER A 16 -13.50 -7.15 -12.79
C SER A 16 -12.92 -6.00 -11.96
N ILE A 17 -12.41 -4.99 -12.65
CA ILE A 17 -11.88 -3.82 -11.96
C ILE A 17 -12.95 -3.16 -11.08
N GLY A 18 -14.21 -3.18 -11.53
CA GLY A 18 -15.30 -2.64 -10.71
C GLY A 18 -15.52 -3.43 -9.43
N GLU A 19 -15.44 -4.75 -9.52
CA GLU A 19 -15.58 -5.62 -8.37
C GLU A 19 -14.43 -5.42 -7.39
N VAL A 20 -13.22 -5.31 -7.91
CA VAL A 20 -12.03 -5.07 -7.07
C VAL A 20 -12.15 -3.70 -6.39
N SER A 21 -12.56 -2.70 -7.14
CA SER A 21 -12.76 -1.36 -6.60
C SER A 21 -13.72 -1.38 -5.41
N LYS A 22 -14.82 -2.07 -5.53
CA LYS A 22 -15.78 -2.21 -4.45
C LYS A 22 -15.23 -3.00 -3.28
N ALA A 23 -14.56 -4.11 -3.57
CA ALA A 23 -14.08 -5.00 -2.53
C ALA A 23 -13.04 -4.33 -1.63
N ILE A 24 -12.18 -3.50 -2.22
CA ILE A 24 -11.08 -2.88 -1.50
C ILE A 24 -11.44 -1.46 -1.04
N GLY A 25 -12.41 -0.85 -1.70
CA GLY A 25 -12.82 0.50 -1.34
C GLY A 25 -11.93 1.58 -1.93
N ILE A 26 -11.41 1.35 -3.12
CA ILE A 26 -10.60 2.33 -3.85
C ILE A 26 -11.20 2.56 -5.23
N THR A 27 -10.83 3.66 -5.86
CA THR A 27 -11.36 3.99 -7.17
C THR A 27 -10.66 3.21 -8.27
N ARG A 28 -11.35 3.06 -9.41
CA ARG A 28 -10.74 2.46 -10.59
C ARG A 28 -9.47 3.20 -10.99
N ARG A 29 -9.49 4.52 -10.84
CA ARG A 29 -8.35 5.35 -11.20
C ARG A 29 -7.11 4.97 -10.40
N ILE A 30 -7.29 4.68 -9.12
CA ILE A 30 -6.17 4.25 -8.26
C ILE A 30 -5.61 2.94 -8.77
N ILE A 31 -6.48 1.99 -9.10
CA ILE A 31 -6.03 0.69 -9.61
C ILE A 31 -5.28 0.86 -10.92
N LEU A 32 -5.80 1.67 -11.83
CA LEU A 32 -5.14 1.93 -13.11
C LEU A 32 -3.81 2.65 -12.92
N ASN A 33 -3.72 3.49 -11.90
CA ASN A 33 -2.47 4.16 -11.58
C ASN A 33 -1.41 3.15 -11.12
N TYR A 34 -1.81 2.15 -10.37
CA TYR A 34 -0.89 1.09 -9.97
C TYR A 34 -0.37 0.33 -11.20
N GLU A 35 -1.24 0.08 -12.18
CA GLU A 35 -0.82 -0.54 -13.44
C GLU A 35 0.20 0.35 -14.16
N ALA A 36 -0.09 1.63 -14.23
CA ALA A 36 0.76 2.58 -14.93
C ALA A 36 2.16 2.66 -14.31
N LYS A 37 2.23 2.43 -13.00
CA LYS A 37 3.51 2.43 -12.29
C LYS A 37 4.22 1.08 -12.35
N GLY A 38 3.65 0.10 -13.03
CA GLY A 38 4.26 -1.21 -13.14
C GLY A 38 4.13 -2.06 -11.89
N LEU A 39 3.30 -1.66 -10.95
CA LEU A 39 3.12 -2.39 -9.70
C LEU A 39 2.10 -3.51 -9.81
N LEU A 40 1.23 -3.43 -10.78
CA LEU A 40 0.11 -4.34 -10.92
C LEU A 40 -0.11 -4.65 -12.39
N LEU A 41 -0.30 -5.93 -12.70
CA LEU A 41 -0.68 -6.36 -14.05
C LEU A 41 -2.01 -7.05 -13.96
N PRO A 42 -2.95 -6.71 -14.86
CA PRO A 42 -4.20 -7.46 -14.90
C PRO A 42 -3.90 -8.88 -15.38
N ASP A 43 -4.63 -9.84 -14.84
CA ASP A 43 -4.47 -11.23 -15.25
C ASP A 43 -5.11 -11.46 -16.61
N LYS A 44 -6.04 -10.59 -17.01
CA LYS A 44 -6.72 -10.70 -18.27
C LYS A 44 -7.25 -9.34 -18.69
N LYS A 45 -7.14 -9.04 -19.99
CA LYS A 45 -7.78 -7.89 -20.60
C LYS A 45 -8.67 -8.39 -21.71
N GLU A 46 -9.88 -7.86 -21.80
CA GLU A 46 -10.84 -8.28 -22.80
C GLU A 46 -11.46 -7.11 -23.50
N GLY A 47 -11.77 -7.31 -24.78
CA GLY A 47 -12.51 -6.36 -25.59
C GLY A 47 -11.66 -5.18 -26.02
N THR A 48 -12.24 -4.37 -26.91
CA THR A 48 -11.56 -3.19 -27.42
C THR A 48 -11.40 -2.13 -26.37
N ALA A 49 -12.25 -2.14 -25.34
CA ALA A 49 -12.15 -1.20 -24.23
C ALA A 49 -11.08 -1.61 -23.23
N GLY A 50 -10.50 -2.81 -23.38
CA GLY A 50 -9.47 -3.26 -22.49
C GLY A 50 -9.98 -3.54 -21.09
N ASN A 51 -11.12 -4.21 -20.97
CA ASN A 51 -11.64 -4.58 -19.66
C ASN A 51 -10.63 -5.43 -18.93
N ARG A 52 -10.42 -5.12 -17.65
CA ARG A 52 -9.38 -5.73 -16.84
C ARG A 52 -9.99 -6.64 -15.80
N TYR A 53 -9.31 -7.77 -15.58
CA TYR A 53 -9.70 -8.77 -14.59
C TYR A 53 -8.50 -9.15 -13.76
N TYR A 54 -8.76 -9.46 -12.50
CA TYR A 54 -7.72 -9.67 -11.49
C TYR A 54 -8.02 -10.92 -10.68
N THR A 55 -6.96 -11.58 -10.22
CA THR A 55 -7.04 -12.74 -9.33
C THR A 55 -6.95 -12.29 -7.88
N PRO A 56 -7.24 -13.19 -6.94
CA PRO A 56 -7.04 -12.88 -5.52
C PRO A 56 -5.62 -12.46 -5.18
N ASP A 57 -4.62 -12.99 -5.89
CA ASP A 57 -3.23 -12.58 -5.66
C ASP A 57 -3.04 -11.10 -5.97
N SER A 58 -3.65 -10.63 -7.04
CA SER A 58 -3.59 -9.21 -7.39
C SER A 58 -4.27 -8.36 -6.33
N ILE A 59 -5.36 -8.85 -5.78
CA ILE A 59 -6.07 -8.13 -4.72
C ILE A 59 -5.18 -8.02 -3.48
N SER A 60 -4.49 -9.10 -3.12
CA SER A 60 -3.56 -9.07 -1.99
C SER A 60 -2.44 -8.07 -2.22
N LEU A 61 -1.94 -8.01 -3.45
CA LEU A 61 -0.89 -7.06 -3.81
C LEU A 61 -1.40 -5.63 -3.68
N ILE A 62 -2.60 -5.36 -4.16
CA ILE A 62 -3.18 -4.02 -4.04
C ILE A 62 -3.31 -3.62 -2.57
N ARG A 63 -3.76 -4.54 -1.72
CA ARG A 63 -3.87 -4.26 -0.29
C ARG A 63 -2.50 -3.93 0.31
N SER A 64 -1.47 -4.65 -0.08
CA SER A 64 -0.10 -4.40 0.41
C SER A 64 0.39 -3.02 -0.02
N ILE A 65 0.13 -2.66 -1.28
CA ILE A 65 0.50 -1.33 -1.77
C ILE A 65 -0.20 -0.24 -0.94
N ARG A 66 -1.48 -0.45 -0.66
CA ARG A 66 -2.23 0.51 0.15
C ARG A 66 -1.65 0.67 1.55
N VAL A 67 -1.28 -0.44 2.16
CA VAL A 67 -0.66 -0.39 3.49
C VAL A 67 0.61 0.45 3.46
N LEU A 68 1.46 0.23 2.46
CA LEU A 68 2.71 0.99 2.35
C LEU A 68 2.45 2.47 2.09
N GLN A 69 1.47 2.78 1.25
CA GLN A 69 1.10 4.18 1.02
C GLN A 69 0.58 4.84 2.30
N ASN A 70 -0.19 4.11 3.08
CA ASN A 70 -0.72 4.63 4.35
C ASN A 70 0.39 4.87 5.36
N LEU A 71 1.51 4.18 5.22
CA LEU A 71 2.69 4.41 6.07
C LEU A 71 3.54 5.58 5.58
N GLY A 72 3.18 6.17 4.45
CA GLY A 72 3.86 7.36 3.96
C GLY A 72 4.80 7.14 2.79
N LEU A 73 4.85 5.92 2.24
CA LEU A 73 5.67 5.68 1.06
C LEU A 73 4.95 6.17 -0.20
N SER A 74 5.69 6.76 -1.11
CA SER A 74 5.16 7.15 -2.41
C SER A 74 5.07 5.92 -3.33
N LEU A 75 4.25 6.03 -4.37
CA LEU A 75 4.16 4.94 -5.35
C LEU A 75 5.48 4.70 -6.06
N ASP A 76 6.22 5.75 -6.34
CA ASP A 76 7.53 5.61 -6.98
C ASP A 76 8.49 4.87 -6.06
N GLU A 77 8.45 5.19 -4.78
CA GLU A 77 9.26 4.51 -3.78
C GLU A 77 8.89 3.04 -3.71
N ILE A 78 7.59 2.76 -3.61
CA ILE A 78 7.10 1.37 -3.57
C ILE A 78 7.50 0.62 -4.83
N SER A 79 7.36 1.27 -5.98
CA SER A 79 7.72 0.65 -7.26
C SER A 79 9.20 0.29 -7.30
N SER A 80 10.05 1.12 -6.75
CA SER A 80 11.49 0.84 -6.75
C SER A 80 11.84 -0.38 -5.92
N TYR A 81 11.06 -0.68 -4.89
CA TYR A 81 11.30 -1.86 -4.06
C TYR A 81 10.76 -3.14 -4.67
N TYR A 82 9.69 -3.04 -5.44
CA TYR A 82 9.06 -4.24 -6.00
C TYR A 82 9.61 -4.62 -7.37
N ASN A 83 9.97 -3.65 -8.17
CA ASN A 83 10.32 -3.91 -9.57
C ASN A 83 11.69 -4.55 -9.72
N GLY A 84 11.67 -5.79 -10.22
CA GLY A 84 12.88 -6.45 -10.64
C GLY A 84 13.82 -6.90 -9.55
N SER A 85 13.43 -6.79 -8.30
CA SER A 85 14.31 -7.15 -7.20
C SER A 85 13.62 -8.12 -6.25
N THR A 86 14.36 -9.14 -5.85
CA THR A 86 13.92 -10.04 -4.78
C THR A 86 14.50 -9.61 -3.45
N ASP A 87 15.32 -8.57 -3.44
CA ASP A 87 15.97 -8.09 -2.23
C ASP A 87 15.05 -7.10 -1.53
N LEU A 88 14.55 -7.50 -0.39
CA LEU A 88 13.63 -6.70 0.41
C LEU A 88 14.33 -5.86 1.47
N GLU A 89 15.67 -5.96 1.58
CA GLU A 89 16.40 -5.22 2.60
C GLU A 89 16.16 -3.71 2.55
N PRO A 90 16.21 -3.07 1.36
CA PRO A 90 15.97 -1.63 1.32
C PRO A 90 14.58 -1.25 1.84
N LEU A 91 13.56 -2.07 1.55
CA LEU A 91 12.22 -1.82 2.06
C LEU A 91 12.17 -1.99 3.57
N ILE A 92 12.81 -3.04 4.08
CA ILE A 92 12.87 -3.28 5.52
C ILE A 92 13.53 -2.10 6.22
N GLU A 93 14.66 -1.63 5.70
CA GLU A 93 15.35 -0.48 6.27
C GLU A 93 14.47 0.77 6.28
N ARG A 94 13.73 0.98 5.20
CA ARG A 94 12.83 2.12 5.09
C ARG A 94 11.73 2.04 6.17
N LEU A 95 11.17 0.85 6.35
CA LEU A 95 10.13 0.65 7.36
C LEU A 95 10.67 0.80 8.77
N GLU A 96 11.88 0.34 9.01
CA GLU A 96 12.53 0.52 10.30
C GLU A 96 12.76 1.99 10.61
N ALA A 97 13.16 2.77 9.60
CA ALA A 97 13.32 4.21 9.78
C ALA A 97 11.99 4.88 10.13
N LEU A 98 10.90 4.47 9.46
CA LEU A 98 9.58 4.99 9.79
C LEU A 98 9.18 4.63 11.22
N ARG A 99 9.47 3.40 11.64
CA ARG A 99 9.18 2.95 12.99
C ARG A 99 9.94 3.79 14.01
N ASP A 100 11.23 4.06 13.72
CA ASP A 100 12.05 4.85 14.64
C ASP A 100 11.54 6.29 14.73
N ASP A 101 11.12 6.87 13.60
CA ASP A 101 10.55 8.21 13.61
C ASP A 101 9.28 8.26 14.46
N LEU A 102 8.41 7.26 14.31
CA LEU A 102 7.20 7.18 15.11
C LEU A 102 7.51 7.00 16.58
N THR A 103 8.49 6.17 16.90
CA THR A 103 8.92 5.97 18.29
C THR A 103 9.37 7.28 18.91
N GLN A 104 10.18 8.05 18.18
CA GLN A 104 10.64 9.35 18.67
C GLN A 104 9.49 10.31 18.88
N SER A 105 8.53 10.34 17.94
CA SER A 105 7.37 11.20 18.07
C SER A 105 6.55 10.85 19.31
N ILE A 106 6.35 9.55 19.53
CA ILE A 106 5.61 9.09 20.70
C ILE A 106 6.33 9.49 21.99
N GLU A 107 7.64 9.34 22.04
CA GLU A 107 8.42 9.70 23.24
C GLU A 107 8.31 11.19 23.50
N LYS A 108 8.38 12.02 22.46
CA LYS A 108 8.24 13.46 22.62
C LYS A 108 6.87 13.82 23.20
N LEU A 109 5.83 13.18 22.71
CA LEU A 109 4.48 13.42 23.22
C LEU A 109 4.35 12.97 24.67
N LYS A 110 4.92 11.82 25.01
CA LYS A 110 4.88 11.32 26.39
C LYS A 110 5.57 12.28 27.34
N GLN A 111 6.71 12.81 26.95
CA GLN A 111 7.43 13.77 27.77
C GLN A 111 6.62 15.03 27.98
N ARG A 112 5.90 15.47 26.94
CA ARG A 112 5.13 16.71 27.04
C ARG A 112 3.81 16.54 27.78
N THR A 113 3.28 15.32 27.83
CA THR A 113 2.07 15.09 28.64
C THR A 113 2.35 15.20 30.14
N ALA A 114 3.62 15.09 30.56
CA ALA A 114 3.99 15.30 31.94
C ALA A 114 4.16 16.80 32.25
N SER A 115 3.96 17.65 31.26
CA SER A 115 4.17 19.10 31.35
C SER A 115 2.86 19.84 31.14
N PRO A 116 2.82 21.15 31.34
CA PRO A 116 1.61 21.93 31.07
C PRO A 116 1.16 21.80 29.62
N ALA A 117 -0.12 22.11 29.39
CA ALA A 117 -0.74 22.00 28.07
C ALA A 117 0.00 22.80 27.01
N ALA A 118 0.69 23.88 27.40
CA ALA A 118 1.46 24.69 26.46
C ALA A 118 2.51 23.86 25.72
N SER A 119 3.08 22.86 26.36
CA SER A 119 4.08 21.99 25.72
C SER A 119 3.46 21.15 24.60
N VAL A 120 2.22 20.70 24.80
CA VAL A 120 1.52 19.93 23.79
C VAL A 120 1.22 20.83 22.58
N ILE A 121 0.76 22.04 22.83
CA ILE A 121 0.50 23.00 21.76
C ILE A 121 1.79 23.29 20.99
N GLN A 122 2.88 23.43 21.69
CA GLN A 122 4.17 23.69 21.07
C GLN A 122 4.57 22.55 20.15
N PHE A 123 4.33 21.30 20.56
CA PHE A 123 4.60 20.14 19.73
C PHE A 123 3.76 20.20 18.45
N LEU A 124 2.49 20.53 18.58
CA LEU A 124 1.57 20.55 17.45
C LEU A 124 1.87 21.67 16.46
N THR A 125 2.59 22.71 16.89
CA THR A 125 2.95 23.81 16.00
C THR A 125 4.29 23.58 15.29
N LEU A 126 4.97 22.48 15.55
CA LEU A 126 6.18 22.16 14.81
C LEU A 126 5.85 21.98 13.31
N PRO A 127 6.76 22.41 12.43
CA PRO A 127 6.49 22.29 11.00
C PRO A 127 6.27 20.83 10.60
N ALA A 128 5.32 20.60 9.70
CA ALA A 128 4.99 19.27 9.27
C ALA A 128 6.18 18.55 8.62
N GLN A 129 7.06 19.30 7.95
CA GLN A 129 8.20 18.70 7.29
C GLN A 129 9.17 18.02 8.26
N THR A 130 9.20 18.47 9.51
CA THR A 130 10.06 17.80 10.51
C THR A 130 9.52 16.42 10.85
N VAL A 131 8.24 16.19 10.59
CA VAL A 131 7.60 14.90 10.86
C VAL A 131 7.64 14.00 9.64
N TYR A 132 7.51 14.57 8.46
CA TYR A 132 7.32 13.81 7.24
C TYR A 132 8.55 13.73 6.35
N SER A 133 9.54 14.49 6.60
CA SER A 133 10.78 14.39 5.83
C SER A 133 11.69 13.33 6.40
#